data_71c50fe4ed6311c796defbf4239cd906
#
_entry.id   71c50fe4ed6311c796defbf4239cd906
#
_cell.length_a   1.000
_cell.length_b   1.000
_cell.length_c   1.000
_cell.angle_alpha   90.00
_cell.angle_beta   90.00
_cell.angle_gamma   90.00
#
_symmetry.space_group_name_H-M   'P 1'
#
loop_
_entity.id
_entity.type
_entity.pdbx_description
1 polymer ?
#
loop_
_entity_poly.entity_id
_entity_poly.type
_entity_poly.pdbx_seq_one_letter_code
_entity_poly.pdbx_strand_id
1 'polypeptide(L)'
;MKNLAIAVMLACSPALAGYAADAKATWTDQCVKCHGAEGKGDTKMGKKLHIPDYTDAKVQAGFTDEQAFKALKEGIKDKSGNTRMKAVEGMSDEEINALVAYVRGLKQ
;
A
#
# COMPACT_ATOMS: atom_id res chain seq x y z
N MET A 1 8.94 46.38 27.33
CA MET A 1 9.20 45.55 26.15
C MET A 1 8.42 44.26 26.29
N LYS A 2 7.42 44.09 25.46
CA LYS A 2 6.59 42.88 25.51
C LYS A 2 7.21 41.86 24.58
N ASN A 3 7.74 40.76 25.16
CA ASN A 3 8.20 39.63 24.38
C ASN A 3 6.98 38.86 23.84
N LEU A 4 6.73 38.99 22.54
CA LEU A 4 5.73 38.20 21.87
C LEU A 4 6.33 36.81 21.65
N ALA A 5 5.99 35.87 22.51
CA ALA A 5 6.30 34.46 22.27
C ALA A 5 5.33 33.98 21.16
N ILE A 6 5.84 33.86 19.95
CA ILE A 6 5.10 33.21 18.87
C ILE A 6 5.12 31.71 19.18
N ALA A 7 4.05 31.20 19.73
CA ALA A 7 3.82 29.77 19.85
C ALA A 7 3.54 29.24 18.43
N VAL A 8 4.55 28.65 17.82
CA VAL A 8 4.34 27.87 16.58
C VAL A 8 3.62 26.60 16.98
N MET A 9 2.30 26.59 16.85
CA MET A 9 1.54 25.36 16.95
C MET A 9 1.85 24.53 15.71
N LEU A 10 2.64 23.47 15.89
CA LEU A 10 2.77 22.42 14.91
C LEU A 10 1.41 21.72 14.84
N ALA A 11 0.59 22.09 13.87
CA ALA A 11 -0.64 21.36 13.59
C ALA A 11 -0.27 20.01 13.00
N CYS A 12 -0.30 18.96 13.82
CA CYS A 12 -0.26 17.59 13.34
C CYS A 12 -1.56 17.36 12.55
N SER A 13 -1.47 17.26 11.22
CA SER A 13 -2.65 17.07 10.38
C SER A 13 -3.24 15.67 10.63
N PRO A 14 -4.45 15.52 11.19
CA PRO A 14 -5.06 14.25 11.45
C PRO A 14 -5.39 13.45 10.18
N ALA A 15 -5.39 14.09 9.00
CA ALA A 15 -5.71 13.46 7.72
C ALA A 15 -4.71 12.34 7.33
N LEU A 16 -3.40 12.52 7.61
CA LEU A 16 -2.38 11.51 7.29
C LEU A 16 -2.51 10.25 8.15
N ALA A 17 -2.87 10.39 9.42
CA ALA A 17 -3.10 9.27 10.32
C ALA A 17 -4.33 8.45 9.91
N GLY A 18 -5.39 9.10 9.41
CA GLY A 18 -6.60 8.45 8.89
C GLY A 18 -6.31 7.58 7.67
N TYR A 19 -5.57 8.08 6.70
CA TYR A 19 -5.19 7.32 5.51
C TYR A 19 -4.30 6.11 5.84
N ALA A 20 -3.37 6.24 6.77
CA ALA A 20 -2.53 5.13 7.19
C ALA A 20 -3.32 4.01 7.88
N ALA A 21 -4.29 4.36 8.75
CA ALA A 21 -5.17 3.40 9.41
C ALA A 21 -6.08 2.70 8.39
N ASP A 22 -6.63 3.43 7.42
CA ASP A 22 -7.47 2.88 6.35
C ASP A 22 -6.69 1.97 5.42
N ALA A 23 -5.42 2.29 5.12
CA ALA A 23 -4.55 1.44 4.31
C ALA A 23 -4.31 0.08 4.98
N LYS A 24 -4.05 0.06 6.28
CA LYS A 24 -3.90 -1.18 7.04
C LYS A 24 -5.20 -2.00 7.04
N ALA A 25 -6.33 -1.35 7.24
CA ALA A 25 -7.64 -2.00 7.21
C ALA A 25 -7.94 -2.59 5.82
N THR A 26 -7.66 -1.86 4.76
CA THR A 26 -7.80 -2.32 3.37
C THR A 26 -6.90 -3.50 3.09
N TRP A 27 -5.65 -3.45 3.51
CA TRP A 27 -4.72 -4.56 3.37
C TRP A 27 -5.25 -5.83 4.03
N THR A 28 -5.67 -5.72 5.29
CA THR A 28 -6.21 -6.83 6.07
C THR A 28 -7.47 -7.42 5.43
N ASP A 29 -8.33 -6.57 4.90
CA ASP A 29 -9.63 -6.98 4.33
C ASP A 29 -9.50 -7.53 2.91
N GLN A 30 -8.68 -6.93 2.06
CA GLN A 30 -8.68 -7.20 0.62
C GLN A 30 -7.40 -7.83 0.08
N CYS A 31 -6.27 -7.72 0.76
CA CYS A 31 -4.96 -8.10 0.22
C CYS A 31 -4.37 -9.35 0.86
N VAL A 32 -4.63 -9.57 2.13
CA VAL A 32 -4.02 -10.64 2.94
C VAL A 32 -4.29 -12.03 2.38
N LYS A 33 -5.44 -12.26 1.79
CA LYS A 33 -5.82 -13.58 1.27
C LYS A 33 -4.80 -14.13 0.25
N CYS A 34 -4.23 -13.25 -0.55
CA CYS A 34 -3.19 -13.59 -1.54
C CYS A 34 -1.79 -13.23 -1.05
N HIS A 35 -1.60 -12.00 -0.59
CA HIS A 35 -0.28 -11.46 -0.22
C HIS A 35 0.24 -11.93 1.14
N GLY A 36 -0.64 -12.36 2.04
CA GLY A 36 -0.30 -12.70 3.42
C GLY A 36 -0.32 -11.48 4.34
N ALA A 37 -0.45 -11.71 5.65
CA ALA A 37 -0.55 -10.65 6.65
C ALA A 37 0.69 -9.73 6.66
N GLU A 38 1.86 -10.32 6.46
CA GLU A 38 3.16 -9.62 6.42
C GLU A 38 3.62 -9.25 5.01
N GLY A 39 2.87 -9.64 3.98
CA GLY A 39 3.21 -9.37 2.58
C GLY A 39 4.22 -10.34 1.98
N LYS A 40 4.37 -11.52 2.56
CA LYS A 40 5.35 -12.53 2.10
C LYS A 40 4.90 -13.33 0.87
N GLY A 41 3.64 -13.24 0.49
CA GLY A 41 3.11 -14.04 -0.61
C GLY A 41 3.09 -15.55 -0.34
N ASP A 42 3.16 -15.95 0.92
CA ASP A 42 3.29 -17.34 1.38
C ASP A 42 1.94 -18.05 1.63
N THR A 43 0.87 -17.44 1.19
CA THR A 43 -0.46 -18.06 1.19
C THR A 43 -0.59 -19.09 0.07
N LYS A 44 -1.60 -19.94 0.14
CA LYS A 44 -1.89 -20.91 -0.94
C LYS A 44 -2.05 -20.20 -2.29
N MET A 45 -2.82 -19.12 -2.33
CA MET A 45 -3.04 -18.36 -3.56
C MET A 45 -1.78 -17.59 -3.98
N GLY A 46 -1.02 -17.07 -3.03
CA GLY A 46 0.26 -16.38 -3.29
C GLY A 46 1.28 -17.29 -3.95
N LYS A 47 1.37 -18.54 -3.52
CA LYS A 47 2.24 -19.55 -4.13
C LYS A 47 1.76 -19.93 -5.53
N LYS A 48 0.47 -20.12 -5.72
CA LYS A 48 -0.14 -20.43 -7.01
C LYS A 48 0.11 -19.34 -8.04
N LEU A 49 0.00 -18.07 -7.65
CA LEU A 49 0.16 -16.93 -8.54
C LEU A 49 1.59 -16.39 -8.59
N HIS A 50 2.54 -17.00 -7.87
CA HIS A 50 3.92 -16.53 -7.77
C HIS A 50 4.03 -15.07 -7.31
N ILE A 51 3.25 -14.71 -6.29
CA ILE A 51 3.26 -13.37 -5.71
C ILE A 51 4.60 -13.14 -5.00
N PRO A 52 5.28 -12.02 -5.27
CA PRO A 52 6.57 -11.75 -4.65
C PRO A 52 6.45 -11.45 -3.15
N ASP A 53 7.56 -11.62 -2.44
CA ASP A 53 7.69 -11.31 -1.02
C ASP A 53 8.06 -9.83 -0.85
N TYR A 54 7.11 -9.03 -0.38
CA TYR A 54 7.32 -7.59 -0.18
C TYR A 54 8.11 -7.25 1.10
N THR A 55 8.44 -8.22 1.93
CA THR A 55 9.39 -8.01 3.03
C THR A 55 10.84 -7.94 2.54
N ASP A 56 11.09 -8.45 1.34
CA ASP A 56 12.41 -8.48 0.71
C ASP A 56 12.76 -7.12 0.08
N ALA A 57 13.88 -6.55 0.50
CA ALA A 57 14.37 -5.28 -0.02
C ALA A 57 14.64 -5.31 -1.54
N LYS A 58 15.08 -6.43 -2.08
CA LYS A 58 15.31 -6.60 -3.53
C LYS A 58 14.01 -6.54 -4.33
N VAL A 59 12.95 -7.14 -3.80
CA VAL A 59 11.61 -7.05 -4.40
C VAL A 59 11.13 -5.61 -4.39
N GLN A 60 11.28 -4.91 -3.26
CA GLN A 60 10.90 -3.50 -3.13
C GLN A 60 11.65 -2.60 -4.12
N ALA A 61 12.91 -2.89 -4.38
CA ALA A 61 13.73 -2.14 -5.35
C ALA A 61 13.34 -2.41 -6.81
N GLY A 62 12.60 -3.47 -7.08
CA GLY A 62 12.23 -3.92 -8.42
C GLY A 62 11.02 -3.21 -9.03
N PHE A 63 10.33 -2.35 -8.29
CA PHE A 63 9.20 -1.60 -8.81
C PHE A 63 9.20 -0.15 -8.28
N THR A 64 8.59 0.76 -9.05
CA THR A 64 8.41 2.16 -8.65
C THR A 64 7.08 2.35 -7.92
N ASP A 65 6.96 3.45 -7.16
CA ASP A 65 5.68 3.82 -6.53
C ASP A 65 4.58 4.04 -7.57
N GLU A 66 4.92 4.59 -8.73
CA GLU A 66 3.98 4.79 -9.84
C GLU A 66 3.46 3.48 -10.41
N GLN A 67 4.34 2.49 -10.57
CA GLN A 67 3.94 1.14 -10.98
C GLN A 67 3.01 0.48 -9.96
N ALA A 68 3.32 0.63 -8.68
CA ALA A 68 2.47 0.12 -7.60
C ALA A 68 1.10 0.83 -7.58
N PHE A 69 1.09 2.14 -7.73
CA PHE A 69 -0.14 2.94 -7.82
C PHE A 69 -1.02 2.46 -8.98
N LYS A 70 -0.42 2.33 -10.16
CA LYS A 70 -1.13 1.87 -11.36
C LYS A 70 -1.70 0.47 -11.19
N ALA A 71 -0.93 -0.44 -10.61
CA ALA A 71 -1.37 -1.80 -10.33
C ALA A 71 -2.58 -1.84 -9.38
N LEU A 72 -2.58 -1.02 -8.35
CA LEU A 72 -3.69 -0.90 -7.41
C LEU A 72 -4.93 -0.27 -8.07
N LYS A 73 -4.74 0.78 -8.85
CA LYS A 73 -5.84 1.51 -9.48
C LYS A 73 -6.50 0.75 -10.63
N GLU A 74 -5.71 0.07 -11.44
CA GLU A 74 -6.16 -0.60 -12.67
C GLU A 74 -6.22 -2.12 -12.55
N GLY A 75 -5.61 -2.69 -11.52
CA GLY A 75 -5.41 -4.13 -11.41
C GLY A 75 -4.29 -4.64 -12.31
N ILE A 76 -4.07 -5.94 -12.28
CA ILE A 76 -3.05 -6.63 -13.08
C ILE A 76 -3.72 -7.74 -13.87
N LYS A 77 -3.45 -7.78 -15.17
CA LYS A 77 -3.87 -8.86 -16.07
C LYS A 77 -2.65 -9.55 -16.65
N ASP A 78 -2.80 -10.84 -16.96
CA ASP A 78 -1.78 -11.60 -17.70
C ASP A 78 -1.88 -11.30 -19.21
N LYS A 79 -0.97 -11.91 -20.00
CA LYS A 79 -0.93 -11.73 -21.45
C LYS A 79 -2.19 -12.20 -22.16
N SER A 80 -2.94 -13.12 -21.56
CA SER A 80 -4.19 -13.65 -22.10
C SER A 80 -5.42 -12.82 -21.68
N GLY A 81 -5.23 -11.74 -20.90
CA GLY A 81 -6.28 -10.88 -20.41
C GLY A 81 -6.97 -11.37 -19.14
N ASN A 82 -6.49 -12.43 -18.52
CA ASN A 82 -7.02 -12.92 -17.25
C ASN A 82 -6.57 -12.02 -16.09
N THR A 83 -7.50 -11.70 -15.18
CA THR A 83 -7.20 -10.90 -14.01
C THR A 83 -6.33 -11.70 -13.03
N ARG A 84 -5.14 -11.19 -12.72
CA ARG A 84 -4.26 -11.71 -11.68
C ARG A 84 -4.45 -10.99 -10.36
N MET A 85 -4.66 -9.67 -10.40
CA MET A 85 -5.00 -8.85 -9.24
C MET A 85 -6.11 -7.89 -9.63
N LYS A 86 -7.18 -7.86 -8.84
CA LYS A 86 -8.28 -6.92 -9.05
C LYS A 86 -7.86 -5.51 -8.67
N ALA A 87 -8.36 -4.52 -9.43
CA ALA A 87 -8.26 -3.12 -9.03
C ALA A 87 -8.96 -2.88 -7.70
N VAL A 88 -8.42 -1.97 -6.89
CA VAL A 88 -9.13 -1.47 -5.70
C VAL A 88 -10.17 -0.46 -6.15
N GLU A 89 -11.43 -0.71 -5.83
CA GLU A 89 -12.56 0.14 -6.24
C GLU A 89 -12.95 1.10 -5.12
N GLY A 90 -13.48 2.27 -5.51
CA GLY A 90 -14.02 3.24 -4.58
C GLY A 90 -12.99 3.95 -3.72
N MET A 91 -11.71 3.89 -4.08
CA MET A 91 -10.61 4.56 -3.37
C MET A 91 -10.15 5.80 -4.11
N SER A 92 -9.91 6.88 -3.35
CA SER A 92 -9.27 8.09 -3.88
C SER A 92 -7.79 7.84 -4.20
N ASP A 93 -7.19 8.72 -4.99
CA ASP A 93 -5.75 8.65 -5.28
C ASP A 93 -4.91 8.76 -4.01
N GLU A 94 -5.33 9.57 -3.03
CA GLU A 94 -4.68 9.69 -1.73
C GLU A 94 -4.72 8.39 -0.94
N GLU A 95 -5.85 7.71 -0.94
CA GLU A 95 -6.01 6.40 -0.29
C GLU A 95 -5.16 5.33 -0.96
N ILE A 96 -5.08 5.34 -2.30
CA ILE A 96 -4.21 4.42 -3.06
C ILE A 96 -2.73 4.72 -2.76
N ASN A 97 -2.32 5.99 -2.70
CA ASN A 97 -0.97 6.37 -2.32
C ASN A 97 -0.61 5.92 -0.90
N ALA A 98 -1.55 6.00 0.03
CA ALA A 98 -1.38 5.48 1.39
C ALA A 98 -1.18 3.96 1.39
N LEU A 99 -1.88 3.25 0.51
CA LEU A 99 -1.72 1.80 0.35
C LEU A 99 -0.35 1.45 -0.25
N VAL A 100 0.15 2.22 -1.21
CA VAL A 100 1.52 2.08 -1.73
C VAL A 100 2.54 2.26 -0.61
N ALA A 101 2.37 3.28 0.23
CA ALA A 101 3.24 3.52 1.39
C ALA A 101 3.18 2.36 2.40
N TYR A 102 2.01 1.77 2.60
CA TYR A 102 1.85 0.59 3.44
C TYR A 102 2.67 -0.59 2.90
N VAL A 103 2.58 -0.86 1.61
CA VAL A 103 3.36 -1.93 0.96
C VAL A 103 4.87 -1.67 1.09
N ARG A 104 5.31 -0.43 0.91
CA ARG A 104 6.73 -0.06 1.14
C ARG A 104 7.17 -0.31 2.58
N GLY A 105 6.29 -0.09 3.54
CA GLY A 105 6.54 -0.33 4.96
C GLY A 105 6.64 -1.81 5.36
N LEU A 106 6.27 -2.74 4.49
CA LEU A 106 6.39 -4.17 4.75
C LEU A 106 7.83 -4.68 4.68
N LYS A 107 8.74 -3.92 4.10
CA LYS A 107 10.17 -4.26 4.02
C LYS A 107 10.75 -4.52 5.41
N GLN A 108 11.48 -5.61 5.54
CA GLN A 108 12.18 -6.01 6.75
C GLN A 108 13.69 -5.91 6.59
#